data_e89d9f1c8c071c1e58f9bcb0981cb81c
#
_entry.id   e89d9f1c8c071c1e58f9bcb0981cb81c
#
_cell.length_a   1.000
_cell.length_b   1.000
_cell.length_c   1.000
_cell.angle_alpha   90.00
_cell.angle_beta   90.00
_cell.angle_gamma   90.00
#
_symmetry.space_group_name_H-M   'P 1'
#
loop_
_entity.id
_entity.type
_entity.pdbx_description
1 polymer ?
#
loop_
_entity_poly.entity_id
_entity_poly.type
_entity_poly.pdbx_seq_one_letter_code
_entity_poly.pdbx_strand_id
1 'polypeptide(L)'
;MVSMQDMLCLVRPNENESLVYFIDEKTGKEIGYFGGIGQGPGDMFLPKFVGKSSAGDTIILHDFNARNFKAFTITKRDTTLLFKLAYKKDIAHPEVDGASCGFNTVCKLDNGYYVGVLYLGVDKFYTLLDKDLNTVIAYGDYPLREFGEDKKSLKEHVSFKGTLASHGNSEFYGATRFGYMSRYDISDEGVPELVWEHTYSDIDYRVSNNGVKFQEKNVYGFSHIAVTDKYIFATFSGIPNRKMFEERSTYAVSPKTLVVLNHDGVPLGRFKLNSRCHSVAVSGDGEYLYIQDIDPEDQIERIRMKDILEKLRE
;
A
#
# COMPACT_ATOMS: atom_id res chain seq x y z
N MET A 1 -1.60 -7.44 -2.40
CA MET A 1 -0.97 -8.68 -2.93
C MET A 1 0.52 -8.64 -2.67
N VAL A 2 1.14 -9.77 -2.34
CA VAL A 2 2.58 -9.89 -2.12
C VAL A 2 3.05 -11.30 -2.49
N SER A 3 4.29 -11.42 -3.00
CA SER A 3 4.94 -12.70 -3.25
C SER A 3 5.76 -13.16 -2.04
N MET A 4 5.67 -14.45 -1.71
CA MET A 4 6.43 -15.08 -0.64
C MET A 4 6.54 -16.61 -0.86
N GLN A 5 7.72 -17.18 -0.76
CA GLN A 5 7.95 -18.64 -0.86
C GLN A 5 7.25 -19.34 -2.06
N ASP A 6 7.39 -18.79 -3.26
CA ASP A 6 6.71 -19.25 -4.49
C ASP A 6 5.16 -19.19 -4.43
N MET A 7 4.62 -18.34 -3.58
CA MET A 7 3.18 -18.14 -3.42
C MET A 7 2.81 -16.65 -3.50
N LEU A 8 1.68 -16.35 -4.09
CA LEU A 8 1.04 -15.04 -3.98
C LEU A 8 0.06 -15.04 -2.81
N CYS A 9 0.24 -14.12 -1.90
CA CYS A 9 -0.70 -13.82 -0.83
C CYS A 9 -1.59 -12.65 -1.24
N LEU A 10 -2.90 -12.88 -1.24
CA LEU A 10 -3.93 -11.87 -1.54
C LEU A 10 -4.75 -11.60 -0.29
N VAL A 11 -5.03 -10.33 -0.05
CA VAL A 11 -5.96 -9.91 1.00
C VAL A 11 -7.22 -9.37 0.31
N ARG A 12 -8.38 -9.97 0.61
CA ARG A 12 -9.69 -9.67 0.03
C ARG A 12 -10.69 -9.36 1.13
N PRO A 13 -10.75 -8.12 1.61
CA PRO A 13 -11.54 -7.78 2.81
C PRO A 13 -13.06 -7.82 2.62
N ASN A 14 -13.54 -8.00 1.40
CA ASN A 14 -14.97 -7.96 1.07
C ASN A 14 -15.57 -9.36 0.81
N GLU A 15 -14.80 -10.43 0.97
CA GLU A 15 -15.32 -11.79 0.80
C GLU A 15 -15.89 -12.34 2.09
N ASN A 16 -16.98 -13.09 1.97
CA ASN A 16 -17.75 -13.55 3.15
C ASN A 16 -17.13 -14.76 3.86
N GLU A 17 -16.25 -15.53 3.19
CA GLU A 17 -15.77 -16.82 3.69
C GLU A 17 -14.34 -16.76 4.20
N SER A 18 -13.48 -16.06 3.50
CA SER A 18 -12.05 -15.95 3.85
C SER A 18 -11.48 -14.62 3.41
N LEU A 19 -10.51 -14.12 4.16
CA LEU A 19 -9.93 -12.79 3.95
C LEU A 19 -8.55 -12.82 3.32
N VAL A 20 -7.84 -13.96 3.44
CA VAL A 20 -6.47 -14.13 2.94
C VAL A 20 -6.37 -15.40 2.14
N TYR A 21 -5.91 -15.31 0.92
CA TYR A 21 -5.79 -16.40 -0.05
C TYR A 21 -4.34 -16.56 -0.49
N PHE A 22 -3.96 -17.80 -0.79
CA PHE A 22 -2.66 -18.16 -1.32
C PHE A 22 -2.79 -18.88 -2.65
N ILE A 23 -2.03 -18.40 -3.62
CA ILE A 23 -1.98 -18.94 -4.98
C ILE A 23 -0.54 -19.39 -5.24
N ASP A 24 -0.37 -20.60 -5.73
CA ASP A 24 0.92 -21.11 -6.18
C ASP A 24 1.37 -20.34 -7.43
N GLU A 25 2.54 -19.71 -7.40
CA GLU A 25 3.03 -18.85 -8.48
C GLU A 25 3.32 -19.62 -9.78
N LYS A 26 3.62 -20.91 -9.71
CA LYS A 26 3.95 -21.73 -10.88
C LYS A 26 2.71 -22.19 -11.62
N THR A 27 1.70 -22.62 -10.85
CA THR A 27 0.48 -23.23 -11.41
C THR A 27 -0.69 -22.28 -11.53
N GLY A 28 -0.67 -21.14 -10.81
CA GLY A 28 -1.78 -20.19 -10.71
C GLY A 28 -2.98 -20.74 -9.93
N LYS A 29 -2.83 -21.88 -9.24
CA LYS A 29 -3.93 -22.48 -8.48
C LYS A 29 -3.94 -22.00 -7.05
N GLU A 30 -5.14 -21.83 -6.50
CA GLU A 30 -5.31 -21.63 -5.08
C GLU A 30 -4.83 -22.86 -4.31
N ILE A 31 -4.04 -22.62 -3.25
CA ILE A 31 -3.43 -23.66 -2.42
C ILE A 31 -3.80 -23.54 -0.95
N GLY A 32 -4.53 -22.53 -0.58
CA GLY A 32 -5.05 -22.35 0.76
C GLY A 32 -5.55 -20.95 1.06
N TYR A 33 -6.31 -20.85 2.12
CA TYR A 33 -6.88 -19.59 2.61
C TYR A 33 -7.09 -19.64 4.12
N PHE A 34 -7.22 -18.48 4.74
CA PHE A 34 -7.59 -18.34 6.16
C PHE A 34 -8.20 -16.99 6.49
N GLY A 35 -8.68 -16.87 7.73
CA GLY A 35 -9.24 -15.67 8.30
C GLY A 35 -10.70 -15.47 7.88
N GLY A 36 -11.59 -15.43 8.85
CA GLY A 36 -12.98 -15.06 8.69
C GLY A 36 -13.26 -13.64 9.19
N ILE A 37 -14.48 -13.15 8.97
CA ILE A 37 -14.94 -11.90 9.58
C ILE A 37 -15.40 -12.23 11.01
N GLY A 38 -14.73 -11.65 12.02
CA GLY A 38 -15.10 -11.91 13.41
C GLY A 38 -14.07 -11.46 14.44
N GLN A 39 -14.18 -12.01 15.64
CA GLN A 39 -13.33 -11.71 16.79
C GLN A 39 -12.46 -12.90 17.25
N GLY A 40 -12.53 -14.02 16.56
CA GLY A 40 -11.70 -15.18 16.86
C GLY A 40 -10.21 -14.89 16.66
N PRO A 41 -9.32 -15.79 17.12
CA PRO A 41 -7.86 -15.58 17.02
C PRO A 41 -7.36 -15.34 15.59
N GLY A 42 -7.97 -16.02 14.60
CA GLY A 42 -7.65 -15.88 13.19
C GLY A 42 -8.53 -14.90 12.43
N ASP A 43 -9.63 -14.41 13.06
CA ASP A 43 -10.59 -13.55 12.38
C ASP A 43 -10.13 -12.10 12.34
N MET A 44 -10.59 -11.36 11.33
CA MET A 44 -10.29 -9.94 11.11
C MET A 44 -11.52 -9.26 10.51
N PHE A 45 -11.58 -7.93 10.59
CA PHE A 45 -12.67 -7.17 9.98
C PHE A 45 -12.27 -6.52 8.66
N LEU A 46 -11.12 -5.86 8.64
CA LEU A 46 -10.60 -5.17 7.44
C LEU A 46 -9.07 -5.29 7.41
N PRO A 47 -8.56 -6.49 7.10
CA PRO A 47 -7.12 -6.71 7.06
C PRO A 47 -6.46 -5.98 5.89
N LYS A 48 -5.26 -5.48 6.13
CA LYS A 48 -4.36 -4.92 5.14
C LYS A 48 -2.98 -5.54 5.33
N PHE A 49 -2.32 -5.84 4.22
CA PHE A 49 -0.96 -6.35 4.26
C PHE A 49 0.01 -5.27 4.75
N VAL A 50 0.90 -5.63 5.66
CA VAL A 50 1.92 -4.75 6.25
C VAL A 50 3.31 -5.17 5.83
N GLY A 51 3.59 -6.46 5.85
CA GLY A 51 4.90 -7.00 5.53
C GLY A 51 5.00 -8.48 5.80
N LYS A 52 6.20 -8.99 5.60
CA LYS A 52 6.55 -10.39 5.88
C LYS A 52 7.79 -10.46 6.76
N SER A 53 8.05 -11.62 7.38
CA SER A 53 9.34 -11.90 8.02
C SER A 53 10.45 -11.98 6.98
N SER A 54 11.68 -11.75 7.39
CA SER A 54 12.86 -11.92 6.51
C SER A 54 13.01 -13.35 5.98
N ALA A 55 12.58 -14.36 6.75
CA ALA A 55 12.49 -15.76 6.30
C ALA A 55 11.35 -16.02 5.31
N GLY A 56 10.42 -15.08 5.14
CA GLY A 56 9.27 -15.18 4.25
C GLY A 56 8.23 -16.22 4.69
N ASP A 57 8.28 -16.70 5.93
CA ASP A 57 7.37 -17.70 6.50
C ASP A 57 6.22 -17.09 7.33
N THR A 58 6.27 -15.81 7.59
CA THR A 58 5.30 -15.10 8.44
C THR A 58 4.80 -13.86 7.71
N ILE A 59 3.50 -13.68 7.64
CA ILE A 59 2.88 -12.45 7.17
C ILE A 59 2.38 -11.62 8.35
N ILE A 60 2.43 -10.30 8.18
CA ILE A 60 1.93 -9.34 9.16
C ILE A 60 0.78 -8.59 8.49
N LEU A 61 -0.35 -8.58 9.16
CA LEU A 61 -1.57 -7.91 8.74
C LEU A 61 -1.96 -6.86 9.78
N HIS A 62 -2.45 -5.74 9.32
CA HIS A 62 -3.09 -4.71 10.13
C HIS A 62 -4.60 -4.81 9.94
N ASP A 63 -5.32 -5.11 11.00
CA ASP A 63 -6.79 -5.04 10.99
C ASP A 63 -7.20 -3.60 11.30
N PHE A 64 -7.61 -2.88 10.25
CA PHE A 64 -7.96 -1.46 10.36
C PHE A 64 -9.09 -1.20 11.36
N ASN A 65 -10.15 -2.02 11.32
CA ASN A 65 -11.31 -1.83 12.19
C ASN A 65 -11.06 -2.29 13.62
N ALA A 66 -10.34 -3.41 13.80
CA ALA A 66 -9.98 -3.91 15.13
C ALA A 66 -8.77 -3.20 15.73
N ARG A 67 -8.07 -2.35 14.97
CA ARG A 67 -6.93 -1.54 15.40
C ARG A 67 -5.80 -2.35 16.01
N ASN A 68 -5.50 -3.47 15.39
CA ASN A 68 -4.40 -4.33 15.85
C ASN A 68 -3.60 -4.89 14.68
N PHE A 69 -2.42 -5.38 15.02
CA PHE A 69 -1.57 -6.17 14.14
C PHE A 69 -1.69 -7.63 14.50
N LYS A 70 -1.75 -8.47 13.49
CA LYS A 70 -1.70 -9.93 13.62
C LYS A 70 -0.61 -10.49 12.72
N ALA A 71 0.25 -11.34 13.27
CA ALA A 71 1.23 -12.07 12.49
C ALA A 71 0.84 -13.55 12.44
N PHE A 72 0.90 -14.12 11.24
CA PHE A 72 0.58 -15.51 11.00
C PHE A 72 1.78 -16.22 10.38
N THR A 73 2.26 -17.25 11.07
CA THR A 73 3.26 -18.17 10.50
C THR A 73 2.57 -19.14 9.57
N ILE A 74 3.16 -19.32 8.40
CA ILE A 74 2.66 -20.17 7.32
C ILE A 74 3.61 -21.34 7.17
N THR A 75 3.10 -22.55 7.28
CA THR A 75 3.88 -23.76 7.11
C THR A 75 3.25 -24.60 5.99
N LYS A 76 4.02 -24.87 4.95
CA LYS A 76 3.61 -25.78 3.87
C LYS A 76 3.95 -27.21 4.27
N ARG A 77 2.94 -28.08 4.29
CA ARG A 77 3.09 -29.52 4.47
C ARG A 77 2.47 -30.20 3.26
N ASP A 78 3.30 -30.79 2.42
CA ASP A 78 2.90 -31.35 1.13
C ASP A 78 2.10 -30.37 0.29
N THR A 79 0.79 -30.60 0.13
CA THR A 79 -0.13 -29.74 -0.61
C THR A 79 -0.98 -28.84 0.28
N THR A 80 -0.80 -28.89 1.61
CA THR A 80 -1.64 -28.17 2.58
C THR A 80 -0.86 -27.04 3.23
N LEU A 81 -1.49 -25.89 3.37
CA LEU A 81 -0.98 -24.76 4.16
C LEU A 81 -1.58 -24.81 5.58
N LEU A 82 -0.71 -24.68 6.55
CA LEU A 82 -1.08 -24.54 7.95
C LEU A 82 -0.78 -23.11 8.39
N PHE A 83 -1.76 -22.50 9.04
CA PHE A 83 -1.69 -21.11 9.51
C PHE A 83 -1.73 -21.09 11.03
N LYS A 84 -0.77 -20.41 11.64
CA LYS A 84 -0.70 -20.26 13.10
C LYS A 84 -0.55 -18.79 13.45
N LEU A 85 -1.46 -18.27 14.27
CA LEU A 85 -1.28 -16.94 14.85
C LEU A 85 -0.02 -16.93 15.71
N ALA A 86 0.99 -16.16 15.30
CA ALA A 86 2.26 -16.00 16.00
C ALA A 86 2.16 -14.94 17.09
N TYR A 87 1.56 -13.79 16.78
CA TYR A 87 1.22 -12.77 17.76
C TYR A 87 0.03 -11.91 17.31
N LYS A 88 -0.60 -11.28 18.30
CA LYS A 88 -1.55 -10.18 18.15
C LYS A 88 -1.08 -9.03 19.02
N LYS A 89 -1.06 -7.81 18.49
CA LYS A 89 -0.73 -6.60 19.24
C LYS A 89 -1.71 -5.49 18.94
N ASP A 90 -2.40 -5.03 19.96
CA ASP A 90 -3.23 -3.83 19.88
C ASP A 90 -2.32 -2.60 19.88
N ILE A 91 -2.67 -1.60 19.08
CA ILE A 91 -1.87 -0.38 18.91
C ILE A 91 -2.55 0.76 19.66
N ALA A 92 -1.75 1.51 20.42
CA ALA A 92 -2.16 2.82 20.89
C ALA A 92 -2.21 3.76 19.69
N HIS A 93 -3.40 4.15 19.27
CA HIS A 93 -3.56 5.10 18.19
C HIS A 93 -3.39 6.53 18.71
N PRO A 94 -2.69 7.41 17.95
CA PRO A 94 -2.65 8.82 18.32
C PRO A 94 -4.07 9.38 18.32
N GLU A 95 -4.35 10.24 19.29
CA GLU A 95 -5.58 11.00 19.34
C GLU A 95 -5.43 12.27 18.51
N VAL A 96 -6.39 12.52 17.64
CA VAL A 96 -6.50 13.74 16.85
C VAL A 96 -7.84 14.38 17.16
N ASP A 97 -7.83 15.56 17.74
CA ASP A 97 -9.04 16.30 18.18
C ASP A 97 -9.97 15.45 19.09
N GLY A 98 -9.39 14.64 19.97
CA GLY A 98 -10.14 13.74 20.88
C GLY A 98 -10.69 12.48 20.20
N ALA A 99 -10.39 12.25 18.92
CA ALA A 99 -10.73 11.04 18.20
C ALA A 99 -9.51 10.15 17.98
N SER A 100 -9.62 8.88 18.36
CA SER A 100 -8.57 7.89 18.10
C SER A 100 -8.44 7.64 16.60
N CYS A 101 -7.24 7.82 16.05
CA CYS A 101 -6.95 7.77 14.63
C CYS A 101 -6.21 6.49 14.24
N GLY A 102 -6.81 5.64 13.40
CA GLY A 102 -6.19 4.42 12.89
C GLY A 102 -5.25 4.69 11.71
N PHE A 103 -4.36 3.73 11.43
CA PHE A 103 -3.51 3.76 10.25
C PHE A 103 -4.29 3.38 8.99
N ASN A 104 -4.25 4.22 7.96
CA ASN A 104 -4.81 3.87 6.66
C ASN A 104 -3.99 2.79 5.95
N THR A 105 -2.68 2.88 6.02
CA THR A 105 -1.73 1.90 5.49
C THR A 105 -0.48 1.87 6.36
N VAL A 106 0.16 0.73 6.41
CA VAL A 106 1.43 0.53 7.12
C VAL A 106 2.30 -0.38 6.27
N CYS A 107 3.61 -0.14 6.22
CA CYS A 107 4.60 -1.10 5.73
C CYS A 107 5.65 -1.39 6.80
N LYS A 108 6.17 -2.61 6.78
CA LYS A 108 7.28 -3.05 7.63
C LYS A 108 8.59 -2.93 6.86
N LEU A 109 9.63 -2.41 7.53
CA LEU A 109 11.01 -2.40 7.04
C LEU A 109 11.78 -3.61 7.59
N ASP A 110 12.82 -4.04 6.90
CA ASP A 110 13.61 -5.19 7.34
C ASP A 110 14.49 -4.89 8.56
N ASN A 111 14.85 -3.61 8.82
CA ASN A 111 15.49 -3.17 10.06
C ASN A 111 14.56 -3.20 11.30
N GLY A 112 13.30 -3.60 11.11
CA GLY A 112 12.33 -3.80 12.19
C GLY A 112 11.42 -2.62 12.48
N TYR A 113 11.63 -1.47 11.87
CA TYR A 113 10.71 -0.34 11.96
C TYR A 113 9.47 -0.55 11.09
N TYR A 114 8.42 0.23 11.39
CA TYR A 114 7.20 0.31 10.58
C TYR A 114 6.94 1.77 10.21
N VAL A 115 6.46 1.98 9.01
CA VAL A 115 6.01 3.29 8.54
C VAL A 115 4.52 3.24 8.28
N GLY A 116 3.78 4.17 8.86
CA GLY A 116 2.35 4.27 8.71
C GLY A 116 1.88 5.62 8.19
N VAL A 117 0.76 5.63 7.48
CA VAL A 117 -0.02 6.82 7.13
C VAL A 117 -1.32 6.77 7.91
N LEU A 118 -1.59 7.77 8.72
CA LEU A 118 -2.81 7.84 9.53
C LEU A 118 -4.04 8.09 8.64
N TYR A 119 -5.18 7.58 9.08
CA TYR A 119 -6.45 7.77 8.38
C TYR A 119 -6.95 9.24 8.47
N LEU A 120 -6.84 9.84 9.65
CA LEU A 120 -7.05 11.26 9.87
C LEU A 120 -5.69 11.92 9.98
N GLY A 121 -5.50 13.06 9.30
CA GLY A 121 -4.22 13.73 9.26
C GLY A 121 -3.84 14.27 10.64
N VAL A 122 -2.57 14.18 10.90
CA VAL A 122 -1.82 14.92 11.92
C VAL A 122 -0.92 15.90 11.20
N ASP A 123 -0.15 16.69 11.92
CA ASP A 123 0.74 17.71 11.34
C ASP A 123 1.76 17.17 10.32
N LYS A 124 2.00 15.87 10.34
CA LYS A 124 2.95 15.18 9.45
C LYS A 124 2.32 14.01 8.72
N PHE A 125 2.84 13.70 7.52
CA PHE A 125 2.25 12.72 6.63
C PHE A 125 2.53 11.28 7.04
N TYR A 126 3.73 11.00 7.56
CA TYR A 126 4.17 9.68 7.97
C TYR A 126 4.34 9.58 9.48
N THR A 127 4.16 8.38 10.01
CA THR A 127 4.44 8.02 11.40
C THR A 127 5.38 6.83 11.41
N LEU A 128 6.54 6.97 12.06
CA LEU A 128 7.47 5.88 12.31
C LEU A 128 7.09 5.17 13.61
N LEU A 129 7.04 3.84 13.54
CA LEU A 129 6.85 2.98 14.71
C LEU A 129 8.09 2.10 14.88
N ASP A 130 8.45 1.82 16.12
CA ASP A 130 9.52 0.88 16.45
C ASP A 130 9.08 -0.58 16.23
N LYS A 131 9.99 -1.53 16.47
CA LYS A 131 9.74 -2.99 16.40
C LYS A 131 8.61 -3.46 17.33
N ASP A 132 8.33 -2.69 18.38
CA ASP A 132 7.28 -2.94 19.34
C ASP A 132 5.99 -2.18 19.01
N LEU A 133 5.92 -1.56 17.82
CA LEU A 133 4.78 -0.79 17.32
C LEU A 133 4.44 0.45 18.18
N ASN A 134 5.41 0.98 18.92
CA ASN A 134 5.26 2.27 19.59
C ASN A 134 5.62 3.39 18.63
N THR A 135 4.92 4.50 18.70
CA THR A 135 5.24 5.70 17.91
C THR A 135 6.58 6.25 18.33
N VAL A 136 7.50 6.39 17.37
CA VAL A 136 8.81 7.02 17.55
C VAL A 136 8.74 8.49 17.20
N ILE A 137 8.30 8.81 15.98
CA ILE A 137 8.21 10.17 15.44
C ILE A 137 7.19 10.27 14.33
N ALA A 138 6.56 11.43 14.18
CA ALA A 138 5.82 11.82 12.99
C ALA A 138 6.69 12.74 12.12
N TYR A 139 6.72 12.52 10.81
CA TYR A 139 7.60 13.21 9.87
C TYR A 139 7.02 13.29 8.45
N GLY A 140 7.73 14.02 7.58
CA GLY A 140 7.31 14.27 6.21
C GLY A 140 6.18 15.30 6.14
N ASP A 141 6.33 16.27 5.27
CA ASP A 141 5.30 17.27 5.05
C ASP A 141 4.26 16.75 4.04
N TYR A 142 3.04 17.24 4.16
CA TYR A 142 2.06 17.01 3.13
C TYR A 142 2.51 17.72 1.84
N PRO A 143 2.26 17.12 0.65
CA PRO A 143 2.68 17.71 -0.62
C PRO A 143 2.00 19.03 -0.98
N LEU A 144 1.18 19.59 -0.09
CA LEU A 144 0.55 20.89 -0.18
C LEU A 144 1.21 21.83 0.83
N ARG A 145 2.11 22.67 0.37
CA ARG A 145 2.94 23.58 1.21
C ARG A 145 2.16 24.72 1.89
N GLU A 146 0.90 24.96 1.54
CA GLU A 146 0.08 26.08 2.01
C GLU A 146 -0.97 25.68 3.06
N PHE A 147 -0.83 24.54 3.72
CA PHE A 147 -1.60 24.32 4.94
C PHE A 147 -1.05 25.29 6.01
N GLY A 148 -1.63 26.48 6.06
CA GLY A 148 -1.38 27.40 7.17
C GLY A 148 -1.67 26.71 8.51
N GLU A 149 -1.26 27.34 9.61
CA GLU A 149 -1.40 26.84 10.99
C GLU A 149 -2.85 26.47 11.41
N ASP A 150 -3.82 26.57 10.49
CA ASP A 150 -5.23 26.30 10.74
C ASP A 150 -5.51 24.78 10.74
N LYS A 151 -5.27 24.18 11.90
CA LYS A 151 -5.46 22.77 12.22
C LYS A 151 -6.89 22.21 12.01
N LYS A 152 -7.85 23.02 11.58
CA LYS A 152 -9.26 22.61 11.41
C LYS A 152 -9.54 21.81 10.13
N SER A 153 -8.59 21.72 9.21
CA SER A 153 -8.77 21.04 7.92
C SER A 153 -8.36 19.56 7.92
N LEU A 154 -8.10 18.97 9.06
CA LEU A 154 -7.60 17.61 9.24
C LEU A 154 -8.47 16.52 8.56
N LYS A 155 -9.76 16.75 8.41
CA LYS A 155 -10.68 15.80 7.75
C LYS A 155 -10.37 15.56 6.27
N GLU A 156 -9.63 16.46 5.63
CA GLU A 156 -9.39 16.41 4.18
C GLU A 156 -8.06 15.76 3.82
N HIS A 157 -7.17 15.53 4.78
CA HIS A 157 -5.97 14.74 4.61
C HIS A 157 -6.26 13.28 4.17
N VAL A 158 -7.46 12.79 4.44
CA VAL A 158 -7.98 11.53 3.89
C VAL A 158 -7.85 11.45 2.37
N SER A 159 -7.87 12.60 1.68
CA SER A 159 -7.70 12.68 0.23
C SER A 159 -6.29 12.31 -0.24
N PHE A 160 -5.28 12.41 0.63
CA PHE A 160 -3.92 11.96 0.35
C PHE A 160 -3.68 10.49 0.67
N LYS A 161 -4.72 9.70 0.96
CA LYS A 161 -4.57 8.25 1.15
C LYS A 161 -3.60 7.70 0.13
N GLY A 162 -2.52 7.15 0.66
CA GLY A 162 -1.42 6.65 -0.12
C GLY A 162 -1.27 5.15 0.01
N THR A 163 -0.39 4.62 -0.79
CA THR A 163 0.16 3.28 -0.67
C THR A 163 1.61 3.38 -0.23
N LEU A 164 2.08 2.37 0.50
CA LEU A 164 3.47 2.25 0.94
C LEU A 164 4.05 0.95 0.42
N ALA A 165 5.33 1.00 0.07
CA ALA A 165 6.13 -0.18 -0.19
C ALA A 165 7.50 -0.02 0.47
N SER A 166 8.02 -1.09 1.06
CA SER A 166 9.39 -1.15 1.58
C SER A 166 10.31 -1.86 0.60
N HIS A 167 11.59 -1.53 0.64
CA HIS A 167 12.63 -2.21 -0.13
C HIS A 167 13.94 -2.21 0.66
N GLY A 168 14.67 -3.32 0.58
CA GLY A 168 15.90 -3.48 1.35
C GLY A 168 15.69 -3.34 2.85
N ASN A 169 16.74 -2.91 3.54
CA ASN A 169 16.74 -2.87 5.00
C ASN A 169 15.95 -1.67 5.56
N SER A 170 16.05 -0.51 4.94
CA SER A 170 15.65 0.78 5.53
C SER A 170 14.80 1.66 4.61
N GLU A 171 14.66 1.30 3.34
CA GLU A 171 14.00 2.14 2.35
C GLU A 171 12.49 1.96 2.37
N PHE A 172 11.76 3.07 2.24
CA PHE A 172 10.36 2.99 1.88
C PHE A 172 9.97 4.05 0.85
N TYR A 173 8.95 3.73 0.11
CA TYR A 173 8.33 4.54 -0.92
C TYR A 173 6.89 4.78 -0.55
N GLY A 174 6.50 6.05 -0.51
CA GLY A 174 5.11 6.45 -0.29
C GLY A 174 4.56 7.11 -1.55
N ALA A 175 3.38 6.68 -2.00
CA ALA A 175 2.72 7.28 -3.14
C ALA A 175 1.27 7.63 -2.82
N THR A 176 0.75 8.72 -3.39
CA THR A 176 -0.60 9.19 -3.13
C THR A 176 -1.47 9.11 -4.37
N ARG A 177 -2.78 9.07 -4.14
CA ARG A 177 -3.77 9.10 -5.23
C ARG A 177 -3.82 10.42 -6.01
N PHE A 178 -3.09 11.44 -5.59
CA PHE A 178 -2.96 12.70 -6.36
C PHE A 178 -1.60 12.82 -7.08
N GLY A 179 -0.90 11.68 -7.28
CA GLY A 179 0.31 11.66 -8.09
C GLY A 179 1.55 12.21 -7.41
N TYR A 180 1.58 12.29 -6.09
CA TYR A 180 2.79 12.54 -5.32
C TYR A 180 3.44 11.21 -4.95
N MET A 181 4.76 11.15 -4.98
CA MET A 181 5.56 10.03 -4.49
C MET A 181 6.83 10.55 -3.80
N SER A 182 7.24 9.86 -2.75
CA SER A 182 8.48 10.16 -2.02
C SER A 182 9.22 8.89 -1.66
N ARG A 183 10.54 8.99 -1.51
CA ARG A 183 11.42 7.97 -0.94
C ARG A 183 12.07 8.52 0.31
N TYR A 184 12.10 7.69 1.33
CA TYR A 184 12.82 7.92 2.58
C TYR A 184 13.69 6.72 2.91
N ASP A 185 14.81 6.99 3.58
CA ASP A 185 15.62 6.00 4.26
C ASP A 185 15.47 6.18 5.77
N ILE A 186 15.36 5.07 6.50
CA ILE A 186 15.26 5.07 7.96
C ILE A 186 16.54 4.48 8.52
N SER A 187 17.32 5.28 9.24
CA SER A 187 18.56 4.79 9.86
C SER A 187 18.27 3.70 10.91
N ASP A 188 19.30 2.98 11.34
CA ASP A 188 19.19 1.97 12.39
C ASP A 188 18.80 2.58 13.76
N GLU A 189 19.03 3.89 13.94
CA GLU A 189 18.59 4.66 15.11
C GLU A 189 17.15 5.19 14.97
N GLY A 190 16.47 4.90 13.85
CA GLY A 190 15.10 5.35 13.60
C GLY A 190 15.00 6.82 13.20
N VAL A 191 15.99 7.34 12.49
CA VAL A 191 15.96 8.70 11.94
C VAL A 191 15.53 8.65 10.48
N PRO A 192 14.39 9.29 10.11
CA PRO A 192 13.94 9.37 8.73
C PRO A 192 14.71 10.44 7.96
N GLU A 193 15.20 10.07 6.77
CA GLU A 193 15.85 10.97 5.83
C GLU A 193 15.09 10.98 4.51
N LEU A 194 14.66 12.16 4.04
CA LEU A 194 14.04 12.33 2.73
C LEU A 194 15.12 12.25 1.64
N VAL A 195 15.03 11.24 0.78
CA VAL A 195 15.95 11.08 -0.36
C VAL A 195 15.46 11.90 -1.55
N TRP A 196 14.17 11.76 -1.90
CA TRP A 196 13.52 12.57 -2.92
C TRP A 196 11.99 12.59 -2.75
N GLU A 197 11.37 13.61 -3.33
CA GLU A 197 9.92 13.71 -3.51
C GLU A 197 9.60 14.30 -4.89
N HIS A 198 8.57 13.76 -5.54
CA HIS A 198 8.11 14.21 -6.86
C HIS A 198 6.61 14.28 -6.93
N THR A 199 6.12 15.29 -7.67
CA THR A 199 4.71 15.43 -8.04
C THR A 199 4.56 15.18 -9.53
N TYR A 200 3.81 14.14 -9.91
CA TYR A 200 3.62 13.69 -11.29
C TYR A 200 2.34 14.20 -11.94
N SER A 201 1.50 14.87 -11.18
CA SER A 201 0.31 15.56 -11.67
C SER A 201 0.05 16.80 -10.85
N ASP A 202 -0.41 17.86 -11.50
CA ASP A 202 -0.81 19.09 -10.80
C ASP A 202 -1.97 18.80 -9.85
N ILE A 203 -1.85 19.34 -8.63
CA ILE A 203 -2.89 19.25 -7.61
C ILE A 203 -3.56 20.62 -7.50
N ASP A 204 -4.83 20.68 -7.89
CA ASP A 204 -5.66 21.87 -7.78
C ASP A 204 -6.63 21.76 -6.60
N TYR A 205 -6.57 22.71 -5.71
CA TYR A 205 -7.39 22.76 -4.50
C TYR A 205 -7.74 24.18 -4.12
N ARG A 206 -8.74 24.33 -3.27
CA ARG A 206 -9.11 25.59 -2.65
C ARG A 206 -9.11 25.43 -1.14
N VAL A 207 -8.53 26.37 -0.46
CA VAL A 207 -8.61 26.47 1.00
C VAL A 207 -9.82 27.34 1.35
N SER A 208 -10.62 26.88 2.30
CA SER A 208 -11.76 27.62 2.85
C SER A 208 -11.78 27.45 4.37
N ASN A 209 -12.61 28.24 5.06
CA ASN A 209 -12.80 28.11 6.52
C ASN A 209 -13.23 26.71 6.98
N ASN A 210 -13.71 25.88 6.05
CA ASN A 210 -14.13 24.49 6.29
C ASN A 210 -13.10 23.46 5.85
N GLY A 211 -11.88 23.90 5.43
CA GLY A 211 -10.78 23.03 5.03
C GLY A 211 -10.40 23.09 3.55
N VAL A 212 -9.65 22.10 3.08
CA VAL A 212 -9.17 21.98 1.70
C VAL A 212 -10.17 21.22 0.85
N LYS A 213 -10.60 21.80 -0.27
CA LYS A 213 -11.46 21.14 -1.25
C LYS A 213 -10.70 20.90 -2.54
N PHE A 214 -10.46 19.62 -2.85
CA PHE A 214 -9.86 19.24 -4.12
C PHE A 214 -10.83 19.43 -5.28
N GLN A 215 -10.32 19.96 -6.39
CA GLN A 215 -11.15 20.23 -7.57
C GLN A 215 -11.43 18.94 -8.35
N GLU A 216 -12.56 18.90 -9.01
CA GLU A 216 -13.02 17.73 -9.78
C GLU A 216 -12.12 17.38 -10.98
N LYS A 217 -11.34 18.36 -11.47
CA LYS A 217 -10.39 18.15 -12.57
C LYS A 217 -9.11 17.42 -12.15
N ASN A 218 -8.80 17.35 -10.84
CA ASN A 218 -7.65 16.56 -10.38
C ASN A 218 -7.74 15.14 -10.89
N VAL A 219 -6.61 14.59 -11.30
CA VAL A 219 -6.54 13.20 -11.72
C VAL A 219 -6.24 12.29 -10.53
N TYR A 220 -6.81 11.11 -10.54
CA TYR A 220 -6.36 10.03 -9.66
C TYR A 220 -4.96 9.59 -10.09
N GLY A 221 -4.04 9.58 -9.15
CA GLY A 221 -2.65 9.21 -9.37
C GLY A 221 -2.39 7.74 -9.07
N PHE A 222 -1.48 7.51 -8.12
CA PHE A 222 -1.01 6.18 -7.77
C PHE A 222 -1.98 5.45 -6.83
N SER A 223 -2.10 4.12 -7.03
CA SER A 223 -2.89 3.25 -6.16
C SER A 223 -2.05 2.19 -5.47
N HIS A 224 -1.11 1.60 -6.18
CA HIS A 224 -0.21 0.57 -5.65
C HIS A 224 1.19 0.73 -6.19
N ILE A 225 2.18 0.35 -5.38
CA ILE A 225 3.59 0.29 -5.73
C ILE A 225 4.17 -1.07 -5.36
N ALA A 226 5.06 -1.58 -6.22
CA ALA A 226 5.96 -2.69 -5.92
C ALA A 226 7.38 -2.28 -6.30
N VAL A 227 8.35 -2.62 -5.47
CA VAL A 227 9.74 -2.18 -5.64
C VAL A 227 10.65 -3.39 -5.77
N THR A 228 11.64 -3.28 -6.65
CA THR A 228 12.74 -4.25 -6.86
C THR A 228 14.06 -3.52 -6.71
N ASP A 229 15.18 -4.23 -6.78
CA ASP A 229 16.53 -3.62 -6.69
C ASP A 229 16.81 -2.54 -7.76
N LYS A 230 16.03 -2.48 -8.84
CA LYS A 230 16.31 -1.58 -9.96
C LYS A 230 15.15 -0.68 -10.34
N TYR A 231 13.92 -1.07 -10.04
CA TYR A 231 12.73 -0.42 -10.57
C TYR A 231 11.63 -0.31 -9.53
N ILE A 232 10.85 0.74 -9.69
CA ILE A 232 9.57 0.94 -9.00
C ILE A 232 8.48 0.71 -10.04
N PHE A 233 7.55 -0.20 -9.75
CA PHE A 233 6.35 -0.47 -10.54
C PHE A 233 5.17 0.16 -9.84
N ALA A 234 4.54 1.14 -10.47
CA ALA A 234 3.44 1.88 -9.88
C ALA A 234 2.20 1.83 -10.78
N THR A 235 1.05 1.53 -10.21
CA THR A 235 -0.21 1.62 -10.95
C THR A 235 -0.74 3.04 -10.87
N PHE A 236 -1.06 3.63 -12.03
CA PHE A 236 -1.47 5.01 -12.17
C PHE A 236 -2.80 5.11 -12.92
N SER A 237 -3.73 5.90 -12.39
CA SER A 237 -5.03 6.07 -13.02
C SER A 237 -5.00 7.10 -14.15
N GLY A 238 -4.64 8.35 -13.87
CA GLY A 238 -4.72 9.46 -14.81
C GLY A 238 -6.14 9.91 -15.13
N ILE A 239 -7.16 9.37 -14.47
CA ILE A 239 -8.58 9.67 -14.72
C ILE A 239 -9.02 10.82 -13.82
N PRO A 240 -9.72 11.84 -14.36
CA PRO A 240 -10.21 12.95 -13.55
C PRO A 240 -11.14 12.51 -12.41
N ASN A 241 -11.02 13.17 -11.27
CA ASN A 241 -11.78 12.91 -10.06
C ASN A 241 -13.30 13.01 -10.28
N ARG A 242 -13.74 13.90 -11.18
CA ARG A 242 -15.15 14.04 -11.57
C ARG A 242 -15.81 12.73 -12.00
N LYS A 243 -15.05 11.82 -12.63
CA LYS A 243 -15.56 10.51 -13.05
C LYS A 243 -16.07 9.66 -11.89
N MET A 244 -15.39 9.72 -10.75
CA MET A 244 -15.86 9.04 -9.54
C MET A 244 -17.20 9.60 -9.05
N PHE A 245 -17.42 10.92 -9.16
CA PHE A 245 -18.68 11.54 -8.76
C PHE A 245 -19.80 11.27 -9.76
N GLU A 246 -19.49 11.33 -11.07
CA GLU A 246 -20.44 11.04 -12.15
C GLU A 246 -20.97 9.59 -12.05
N GLU A 247 -20.07 8.63 -11.87
CA GLU A 247 -20.41 7.21 -11.81
C GLU A 247 -20.74 6.73 -10.38
N ARG A 248 -20.59 7.58 -9.38
CA ARG A 248 -20.77 7.27 -7.94
C ARG A 248 -19.97 6.02 -7.50
N SER A 249 -18.82 5.81 -8.10
CA SER A 249 -17.99 4.62 -7.89
C SER A 249 -16.52 4.95 -7.96
N THR A 250 -15.76 4.47 -6.97
CA THR A 250 -14.29 4.52 -6.98
C THR A 250 -13.70 3.64 -8.08
N TYR A 251 -14.43 2.65 -8.55
CA TYR A 251 -14.05 1.81 -9.68
C TYR A 251 -13.81 2.63 -10.97
N ALA A 252 -14.57 3.70 -11.18
CA ALA A 252 -14.43 4.57 -12.34
C ALA A 252 -13.02 5.17 -12.50
N VAL A 253 -12.30 5.32 -11.38
CA VAL A 253 -10.96 5.92 -11.33
C VAL A 253 -9.85 4.90 -11.04
N SER A 254 -10.14 3.60 -11.09
CA SER A 254 -9.15 2.54 -10.90
C SER A 254 -8.08 2.55 -12.01
N PRO A 255 -6.83 2.27 -11.68
CA PRO A 255 -5.71 2.34 -12.63
C PRO A 255 -5.86 1.41 -13.83
N LYS A 256 -5.45 1.91 -15.00
CA LYS A 256 -5.25 1.14 -16.24
C LYS A 256 -3.85 1.32 -16.82
N THR A 257 -2.96 1.91 -16.06
CA THR A 257 -1.60 2.18 -16.50
C THR A 257 -0.61 1.68 -15.46
N LEU A 258 0.39 0.95 -15.90
CA LEU A 258 1.60 0.65 -15.16
C LEU A 258 2.66 1.68 -15.54
N VAL A 259 3.21 2.37 -14.56
CA VAL A 259 4.35 3.27 -14.71
C VAL A 259 5.57 2.56 -14.13
N VAL A 260 6.65 2.52 -14.87
CA VAL A 260 7.95 2.02 -14.40
C VAL A 260 8.86 3.21 -14.16
N LEU A 261 9.45 3.28 -12.97
CA LEU A 261 10.38 4.34 -12.60
C LEU A 261 11.70 3.72 -12.13
N ASN A 262 12.78 4.50 -12.20
CA ASN A 262 14.02 4.16 -11.48
C ASN A 262 13.91 4.52 -9.98
N HIS A 263 14.94 4.21 -9.21
CA HIS A 263 14.98 4.50 -7.77
C HIS A 263 15.10 5.99 -7.42
N ASP A 264 15.40 6.85 -8.41
CA ASP A 264 15.38 8.31 -8.26
C ASP A 264 13.99 8.91 -8.56
N GLY A 265 12.98 8.05 -8.77
CA GLY A 265 11.62 8.45 -9.09
C GLY A 265 11.42 8.94 -10.52
N VAL A 266 12.41 8.78 -11.42
CA VAL A 266 12.28 9.21 -12.81
C VAL A 266 11.51 8.17 -13.62
N PRO A 267 10.40 8.54 -14.30
CA PRO A 267 9.65 7.63 -15.15
C PRO A 267 10.48 7.14 -16.34
N LEU A 268 10.56 5.82 -16.49
CA LEU A 268 11.24 5.15 -17.61
C LEU A 268 10.27 4.75 -18.72
N GLY A 269 9.02 4.44 -18.35
CA GLY A 269 8.00 4.06 -19.32
C GLY A 269 6.62 3.91 -18.73
N ARG A 270 5.61 3.83 -19.61
CA ARG A 270 4.21 3.65 -19.27
C ARG A 270 3.59 2.56 -20.14
N PHE A 271 2.91 1.63 -19.51
CA PHE A 271 2.28 0.49 -20.17
C PHE A 271 0.79 0.51 -19.88
N LYS A 272 -0.01 0.44 -20.93
CA LYS A 272 -1.46 0.28 -20.78
C LYS A 272 -1.75 -1.15 -20.37
N LEU A 273 -2.53 -1.31 -19.31
CA LEU A 273 -3.01 -2.59 -18.82
C LEU A 273 -4.29 -3.01 -19.58
N ASN A 274 -4.50 -4.32 -19.71
CA ASN A 274 -5.67 -4.87 -20.36
C ASN A 274 -6.95 -4.60 -19.56
N SER A 275 -6.83 -4.65 -18.23
CA SER A 275 -7.92 -4.47 -17.27
C SER A 275 -7.62 -3.36 -16.28
N ARG A 276 -8.59 -3.04 -15.44
CA ARG A 276 -8.39 -2.17 -14.27
C ARG A 276 -7.69 -2.93 -13.16
N CYS A 277 -6.68 -2.30 -12.57
CA CYS A 277 -5.81 -2.94 -11.60
C CYS A 277 -6.21 -2.60 -10.16
N HIS A 278 -6.21 -3.61 -9.30
CA HIS A 278 -6.37 -3.44 -7.86
C HIS A 278 -5.03 -3.38 -7.14
N SER A 279 -4.12 -4.30 -7.45
CA SER A 279 -2.80 -4.35 -6.82
C SER A 279 -1.73 -4.91 -7.76
N VAL A 280 -0.47 -4.65 -7.42
CA VAL A 280 0.70 -5.12 -8.14
C VAL A 280 1.68 -5.77 -7.16
N ALA A 281 2.34 -6.84 -7.58
CA ALA A 281 3.42 -7.49 -6.83
C ALA A 281 4.49 -8.04 -7.78
N VAL A 282 5.71 -8.16 -7.28
CA VAL A 282 6.82 -8.79 -7.99
C VAL A 282 7.07 -10.16 -7.40
N SER A 283 7.35 -11.17 -8.23
CA SER A 283 7.76 -12.50 -7.78
C SER A 283 9.03 -12.45 -6.92
N GLY A 284 9.20 -13.43 -6.05
CA GLY A 284 10.36 -13.49 -5.15
C GLY A 284 11.71 -13.57 -5.88
N ASP A 285 11.74 -14.14 -7.10
CA ASP A 285 12.91 -14.22 -7.99
C ASP A 285 13.09 -12.99 -8.89
N GLY A 286 12.12 -12.06 -8.89
CA GLY A 286 12.13 -10.86 -9.74
C GLY A 286 11.83 -11.12 -11.21
N GLU A 287 11.43 -12.34 -11.61
CA GLU A 287 11.18 -12.69 -13.01
C GLU A 287 9.81 -12.26 -13.52
N TYR A 288 8.84 -12.10 -12.62
CA TYR A 288 7.45 -11.81 -12.98
C TYR A 288 6.88 -10.62 -12.19
N LEU A 289 6.04 -9.87 -12.89
CA LEU A 289 5.12 -8.91 -12.31
C LEU A 289 3.72 -9.53 -12.30
N TYR A 290 3.05 -9.48 -11.16
CA TYR A 290 1.67 -9.90 -11.01
C TYR A 290 0.78 -8.68 -10.89
N ILE A 291 -0.32 -8.67 -11.62
CA ILE A 291 -1.33 -7.62 -11.59
C ILE A 291 -2.66 -8.27 -11.23
N GLN A 292 -3.27 -7.80 -10.17
CA GLN A 292 -4.60 -8.26 -9.77
C GLN A 292 -5.63 -7.34 -10.39
N ASP A 293 -6.53 -7.90 -11.17
CA ASP A 293 -7.66 -7.20 -11.77
C ASP A 293 -8.71 -6.86 -10.73
N ILE A 294 -9.45 -5.78 -10.98
CA ILE A 294 -10.57 -5.34 -10.14
C ILE A 294 -11.91 -5.84 -10.68
N ASP A 295 -11.92 -6.43 -11.86
CA ASP A 295 -13.12 -6.95 -12.50
C ASP A 295 -13.65 -8.22 -11.78
N PRO A 296 -14.94 -8.59 -11.94
CA PRO A 296 -15.63 -9.55 -11.06
C PRO A 296 -14.99 -10.93 -10.92
N GLU A 297 -14.09 -11.29 -11.81
CA GLU A 297 -13.42 -12.60 -11.78
C GLU A 297 -12.06 -12.58 -11.10
N ASP A 298 -11.62 -11.42 -10.53
CA ASP A 298 -10.36 -11.28 -9.78
C ASP A 298 -9.17 -12.01 -10.41
N GLN A 299 -9.02 -11.86 -11.71
CA GLN A 299 -7.95 -12.52 -12.44
C GLN A 299 -6.59 -11.93 -12.05
N ILE A 300 -5.59 -12.78 -12.01
CA ILE A 300 -4.21 -12.37 -11.83
C ILE A 300 -3.48 -12.54 -13.15
N GLU A 301 -3.10 -11.42 -13.74
CA GLU A 301 -2.23 -11.41 -14.90
C GLU A 301 -0.78 -11.57 -14.45
N ARG A 302 -0.04 -12.49 -15.07
CA ARG A 302 1.39 -12.70 -14.86
C ARG A 302 2.16 -12.23 -16.09
N ILE A 303 3.00 -11.22 -15.93
CA ILE A 303 3.79 -10.61 -17.00
C ILE A 303 5.26 -10.91 -16.75
N ARG A 304 5.99 -11.34 -17.74
CA ARG A 304 7.44 -11.50 -17.61
C ARG A 304 8.10 -10.13 -17.48
N MET A 305 8.95 -9.98 -16.47
CA MET A 305 9.71 -8.75 -16.26
C MET A 305 10.54 -8.38 -17.48
N LYS A 306 11.15 -9.38 -18.12
CA LYS A 306 11.93 -9.21 -19.35
C LYS A 306 11.14 -8.51 -20.45
N ASP A 307 9.87 -8.87 -20.67
CA ASP A 307 9.03 -8.32 -21.73
C ASP A 307 8.69 -6.83 -21.46
N ILE A 308 8.57 -6.45 -20.19
CA ILE A 308 8.42 -5.05 -19.79
C ILE A 308 9.71 -4.27 -20.07
N LEU A 309 10.87 -4.82 -19.67
CA LEU A 309 12.15 -4.15 -19.76
C LEU A 309 12.66 -4.02 -21.20
N GLU A 310 12.33 -4.94 -22.10
CA GLU A 310 12.63 -4.83 -23.53
C GLU A 310 11.88 -3.63 -24.14
N LYS A 311 10.61 -3.46 -23.83
CA LYS A 311 9.81 -2.31 -24.30
C LYS A 311 10.24 -0.96 -23.73
N LEU A 312 11.00 -0.92 -22.64
CA LEU A 312 11.57 0.33 -22.11
C LEU A 312 12.80 0.81 -22.92
N ARG A 313 13.37 -0.07 -23.75
CA ARG A 313 14.57 0.22 -24.57
C ARG A 313 14.22 0.67 -26.00
N GLU A 314 13.00 0.44 -26.42
CA GLU A 314 12.44 0.91 -27.69
C GLU A 314 11.99 2.37 -27.60
#